data_9843aae9103438af5b2cbd2df6b2094c
#
_entry.id   9843aae9103438af5b2cbd2df6b2094c
#
_cell.length_a   1.000
_cell.length_b   1.000
_cell.length_c   1.000
_cell.angle_alpha   90.00
_cell.angle_beta   90.00
_cell.angle_gamma   90.00
#
_symmetry.space_group_name_H-M   'P 1'
#
loop_
_entity.id
_entity.type
_entity.pdbx_description
1 polymer ?
#
loop_
_entity_poly.entity_id
_entity_poly.type
_entity_poly.pdbx_seq_one_letter_code
_entity_poly.pdbx_strand_id
1 'polypeptide(L)'
;ISCSEDEENTNTIEPSYTVWNGSKITFEKADGANPSDATSQDRITDLVWITRGNAGGQIYNIAKETSADKNKSPIGTQWAIGTIQQIDQLSFDDFRSAVGQPKEVVGKNLVLHLVDVNTYLSIKFTSWSSGNKGGFSYERSTP
;
A
#
# COMPACT_ATOMS: atom_id res chain seq x y z
N ILE A 1 -21.21 -41.62 -11.33
CA ILE A 1 -20.99 -40.92 -10.95
C ILE A 1 -20.66 -40.05 -10.78
N SER A 2 -20.69 -39.97 -10.94
CA SER A 2 -20.32 -38.99 -10.64
C SER A 2 -20.00 -38.25 -10.24
N CYS A 3 -19.74 -38.27 -10.10
CA CYS A 3 -19.39 -37.44 -9.50
C CYS A 3 -18.99 -36.72 -9.47
N SER A 4 -18.72 -36.76 -9.77
CA SER A 4 -18.34 -35.93 -9.50
C SER A 4 -18.48 -35.07 -9.60
N GLU A 5 -18.68 -35.09 -10.03
CA GLU A 5 -18.76 -34.11 -9.88
C GLU A 5 -18.92 -33.33 -9.24
N ASP A 6 -19.02 -33.58 -9.07
CA ASP A 6 -19.15 -32.70 -8.30
C ASP A 6 -18.47 -32.19 -7.57
N GLU A 7 -17.72 -32.55 -7.53
CA GLU A 7 -16.97 -31.96 -6.97
C GLU A 7 -16.49 -30.97 -7.23
N GLU A 8 -16.55 -30.94 -8.06
CA GLU A 8 -16.18 -29.90 -8.25
C GLU A 8 -16.32 -28.98 -7.86
N ASN A 9 -16.56 -29.31 -7.77
CA ASN A 9 -16.68 -28.37 -7.26
C ASN A 9 -16.68 -27.57 -6.71
N THR A 10 -16.71 -27.73 -6.77
CA THR A 10 -16.73 -27.09 -6.14
C THR A 10 -16.28 -26.40 -5.60
N ASN A 11 -15.85 -26.48 -5.61
CA ASN A 11 -15.35 -25.92 -5.07
C ASN A 11 -14.83 -25.07 -4.88
N THR A 12 -15.12 -25.61 -5.04
CA THR A 12 -14.04 -24.94 -4.56
C THR A 12 -13.90 -23.47 -4.67
N ILE A 13 -13.82 -22.89 -3.64
CA ILE A 13 -13.73 -21.44 -3.70
C ILE A 13 -12.33 -21.03 -3.35
N GLU A 14 -11.57 -20.71 -4.40
CA GLU A 14 -10.26 -20.16 -4.23
C GLU A 14 -10.39 -18.68 -3.91
N PRO A 15 -9.53 -18.15 -3.05
CA PRO A 15 -9.47 -16.70 -2.89
C PRO A 15 -9.23 -16.03 -4.22
N SER A 16 -9.96 -14.98 -4.50
CA SER A 16 -9.83 -14.26 -5.76
C SER A 16 -8.75 -13.19 -5.72
N TYR A 17 -7.89 -13.20 -4.71
CA TYR A 17 -6.85 -12.20 -4.54
C TYR A 17 -5.46 -12.82 -4.60
N THR A 18 -4.48 -11.97 -4.87
CA THR A 18 -3.06 -12.33 -4.89
C THR A 18 -2.37 -11.74 -3.66
N VAL A 19 -1.41 -12.46 -3.14
CA VAL A 19 -0.58 -11.97 -2.03
C VAL A 19 0.88 -11.91 -2.50
N TRP A 20 1.50 -10.74 -2.37
CA TRP A 20 2.93 -10.60 -2.62
C TRP A 20 3.67 -10.93 -1.33
N ASN A 21 4.40 -12.01 -1.33
CA ASN A 21 5.16 -12.47 -0.17
C ASN A 21 6.61 -12.78 -0.54
N GLY A 22 7.11 -12.12 -1.58
CA GLY A 22 8.51 -12.25 -1.99
C GLY A 22 9.43 -11.37 -1.19
N SER A 23 10.64 -11.21 -1.69
CA SER A 23 11.68 -10.44 -1.02
C SER A 23 11.23 -9.01 -0.77
N LYS A 24 11.69 -8.44 0.32
CA LYS A 24 11.37 -7.05 0.65
C LYS A 24 12.35 -6.11 -0.01
N ILE A 25 11.83 -4.99 -0.49
CA ILE A 25 12.64 -3.89 -0.99
C ILE A 25 12.39 -2.65 -0.15
N THR A 26 13.37 -1.75 -0.14
CA THR A 26 13.26 -0.46 0.54
C THR A 26 13.06 0.61 -0.51
N PHE A 27 12.08 1.48 -0.27
CA PHE A 27 11.90 2.70 -1.05
C PHE A 27 12.11 3.89 -0.15
N GLU A 28 12.80 4.90 -0.66
CA GLU A 28 13.04 6.13 0.09
C GLU A 28 12.89 7.35 -0.82
N LYS A 29 12.15 8.34 -0.33
CA LYS A 29 12.11 9.67 -0.93
C LYS A 29 12.79 10.63 0.02
N ALA A 30 13.85 11.29 -0.43
CA ALA A 30 14.59 12.24 0.38
C ALA A 30 13.78 13.52 0.62
N ASP A 31 14.10 14.23 1.72
CA ASP A 31 13.50 15.53 1.98
C ASP A 31 13.77 16.46 0.79
N GLY A 32 12.73 17.17 0.36
CA GLY A 32 12.83 18.13 -0.72
C GLY A 32 12.96 17.57 -2.11
N ALA A 33 13.06 16.24 -2.27
CA ALA A 33 13.14 15.65 -3.60
C ALA A 33 11.86 15.92 -4.38
N ASN A 34 12.01 16.15 -5.69
CA ASN A 34 10.87 16.47 -6.54
C ASN A 34 9.96 15.24 -6.72
N PRO A 35 8.70 15.32 -6.30
CA PRO A 35 7.78 14.17 -6.45
C PRO A 35 7.61 13.72 -7.90
N SER A 36 7.87 14.60 -8.86
CA SER A 36 7.72 14.25 -10.28
C SER A 36 8.89 13.45 -10.82
N ASP A 37 9.99 13.36 -10.08
CA ASP A 37 11.11 12.52 -10.50
C ASP A 37 10.81 11.06 -10.26
N ALA A 38 11.16 10.20 -11.22
CA ALA A 38 10.90 8.76 -11.09
C ALA A 38 11.53 8.17 -9.83
N THR A 39 12.70 8.67 -9.43
CA THR A 39 13.40 8.20 -8.24
C THR A 39 12.70 8.57 -6.94
N SER A 40 11.75 9.50 -7.00
CA SER A 40 10.94 9.92 -5.84
C SER A 40 9.61 9.20 -5.78
N GLN A 41 9.40 8.19 -6.63
CA GLN A 41 8.13 7.48 -6.77
C GLN A 41 8.36 5.99 -6.63
N ASP A 42 7.57 5.33 -5.80
CA ASP A 42 7.56 3.87 -5.80
C ASP A 42 6.45 3.42 -6.76
N ARG A 43 6.85 3.00 -7.95
CA ARG A 43 5.94 2.51 -8.97
C ARG A 43 5.62 1.06 -8.72
N ILE A 44 4.72 0.85 -7.76
CA ILE A 44 4.36 -0.51 -7.31
C ILE A 44 3.73 -1.30 -8.47
N THR A 45 2.82 -0.66 -9.19
CA THR A 45 2.24 -1.17 -10.44
C THR A 45 2.14 -0.01 -11.43
N ASP A 46 1.69 -0.29 -12.64
CA ASP A 46 1.48 0.76 -13.63
C ASP A 46 0.40 1.77 -13.18
N LEU A 47 -0.44 1.40 -12.22
CA LEU A 47 -1.56 2.21 -11.78
C LEU A 47 -1.34 2.87 -10.42
N VAL A 48 -0.29 2.49 -9.68
CA VAL A 48 -0.04 3.00 -8.32
C VAL A 48 1.42 3.39 -8.18
N TRP A 49 1.67 4.70 -8.16
CA TRP A 49 3.00 5.30 -7.98
C TRP A 49 2.97 6.16 -6.73
N ILE A 50 3.51 5.65 -5.64
CA ILE A 50 3.44 6.31 -4.34
C ILE A 50 4.56 7.34 -4.21
N THR A 51 4.18 8.56 -3.81
CA THR A 51 5.10 9.63 -3.50
C THR A 51 4.49 10.54 -2.42
N ARG A 52 5.17 11.64 -2.12
CA ARG A 52 4.73 12.61 -1.12
C ARG A 52 5.23 13.99 -1.52
N GLY A 53 4.37 15.00 -1.37
CA GLY A 53 4.74 16.38 -1.64
C GLY A 53 5.64 16.95 -0.55
N ASN A 54 6.27 18.09 -0.85
CA ASN A 54 7.21 18.74 0.05
C ASN A 54 6.60 19.89 0.85
N ALA A 55 5.29 20.07 0.75
CA ALA A 55 4.58 21.14 1.46
C ALA A 55 3.75 20.59 2.62
N GLY A 56 4.15 19.45 3.18
CA GLY A 56 3.41 18.75 4.22
C GLY A 56 2.43 17.75 3.61
N GLY A 57 1.66 17.11 4.48
CA GLY A 57 0.65 16.16 4.03
C GLY A 57 1.13 14.73 3.95
N GLN A 58 0.26 13.88 3.43
CA GLN A 58 0.49 12.46 3.35
C GLN A 58 0.91 12.04 1.95
N ILE A 59 1.08 10.72 1.79
CA ILE A 59 1.40 10.12 0.50
C ILE A 59 0.19 10.21 -0.46
N TYR A 60 0.49 10.12 -1.75
CA TYR A 60 -0.53 10.08 -2.80
C TYR A 60 -0.02 9.27 -3.99
N ASN A 61 -0.92 8.94 -4.90
CA ASN A 61 -0.61 8.17 -6.11
C ASN A 61 -0.44 9.13 -7.29
N ILE A 62 0.80 9.48 -7.60
CA ILE A 62 1.07 10.49 -8.63
C ILE A 62 0.70 10.01 -10.04
N ALA A 63 0.50 8.71 -10.24
CA ALA A 63 -0.02 8.22 -11.52
C ALA A 63 -1.46 8.69 -11.78
N LYS A 64 -2.18 9.06 -10.72
CA LYS A 64 -3.61 9.41 -10.80
C LYS A 64 -3.94 10.75 -10.17
N GLU A 65 -3.06 11.29 -9.31
CA GLU A 65 -3.33 12.47 -8.50
C GLU A 65 -2.21 13.48 -8.66
N THR A 66 -2.52 14.76 -8.42
CA THR A 66 -1.52 15.82 -8.44
C THR A 66 -1.06 16.20 -7.04
N SER A 67 -1.81 15.82 -6.02
CA SER A 67 -1.48 16.12 -4.62
C SER A 67 -2.25 15.18 -3.71
N ALA A 68 -1.85 15.14 -2.43
CA ALA A 68 -2.50 14.30 -1.45
C ALA A 68 -3.87 14.87 -1.04
N ASP A 69 -4.79 13.96 -0.76
CA ASP A 69 -6.06 14.29 -0.10
C ASP A 69 -6.05 13.59 1.26
N LYS A 70 -5.98 14.37 2.33
CA LYS A 70 -5.86 13.81 3.67
C LYS A 70 -7.05 12.96 4.10
N ASN A 71 -8.17 13.08 3.41
CA ASN A 71 -9.38 12.33 3.74
C ASN A 71 -9.50 11.03 2.95
N LYS A 72 -8.55 10.73 2.09
CA LYS A 72 -8.60 9.55 1.23
C LYS A 72 -7.24 8.88 1.17
N SER A 73 -7.24 7.61 0.83
CA SER A 73 -6.02 6.90 0.44
C SER A 73 -5.48 7.43 -0.86
N PRO A 74 -4.17 7.23 -1.14
CA PRO A 74 -3.72 7.27 -2.53
C PRO A 74 -4.66 6.45 -3.39
N ILE A 75 -5.08 7.00 -4.53
CA ILE A 75 -6.07 6.33 -5.38
C ILE A 75 -5.59 4.92 -5.74
N GLY A 76 -6.48 3.95 -5.57
CA GLY A 76 -6.18 2.55 -5.85
C GLY A 76 -5.62 1.77 -4.68
N THR A 77 -5.55 2.38 -3.49
CA THR A 77 -5.02 1.72 -2.31
C THR A 77 -6.00 1.74 -1.14
N GLN A 78 -5.94 0.69 -0.35
CA GLN A 78 -6.60 0.62 0.96
C GLN A 78 -5.60 0.01 1.94
N TRP A 79 -5.72 0.31 3.23
CA TRP A 79 -4.69 0.02 4.21
C TRP A 79 -5.28 -0.59 5.48
N ALA A 80 -4.49 -1.44 6.16
CA ALA A 80 -4.87 -1.97 7.46
C ALA A 80 -3.60 -2.20 8.29
N ILE A 81 -3.70 -2.03 9.61
CA ILE A 81 -2.63 -2.42 10.51
C ILE A 81 -2.73 -3.92 10.73
N GLY A 82 -1.65 -4.64 10.46
CA GLY A 82 -1.62 -6.09 10.61
C GLY A 82 -0.61 -6.72 9.68
N THR A 83 -0.71 -8.02 9.52
CA THR A 83 0.19 -8.81 8.67
C THR A 83 -0.61 -9.51 7.57
N ILE A 84 0.11 -9.95 6.52
CA ILE A 84 -0.55 -10.62 5.41
C ILE A 84 -1.17 -11.95 5.81
N GLN A 85 -0.74 -12.56 6.92
CA GLN A 85 -1.38 -13.76 7.44
C GLN A 85 -2.77 -13.47 8.01
N GLN A 86 -3.09 -12.21 8.26
CA GLN A 86 -4.34 -11.81 8.88
C GLN A 86 -5.34 -11.22 7.89
N ILE A 87 -5.07 -11.28 6.59
CA ILE A 87 -5.86 -10.56 5.57
C ILE A 87 -7.36 -10.76 5.76
N ASP A 88 -7.80 -12.00 6.01
CA ASP A 88 -9.22 -12.31 6.11
C ASP A 88 -9.88 -11.72 7.36
N GLN A 89 -9.08 -11.24 8.30
CA GLN A 89 -9.57 -10.70 9.58
C GLN A 89 -9.39 -9.18 9.66
N LEU A 90 -8.75 -8.57 8.65
CA LEU A 90 -8.48 -7.15 8.69
C LEU A 90 -9.61 -6.36 8.06
N SER A 91 -9.85 -5.16 8.59
CA SER A 91 -10.72 -4.17 7.97
C SER A 91 -9.84 -3.12 7.32
N PHE A 92 -9.99 -2.96 6.01
CA PHE A 92 -9.20 -2.02 5.24
C PHE A 92 -9.90 -0.68 5.14
N ASP A 93 -9.13 0.39 5.16
CA ASP A 93 -9.65 1.75 5.18
C ASP A 93 -8.69 2.68 4.47
N ASP A 94 -9.07 3.94 4.36
CA ASP A 94 -8.18 4.97 3.86
C ASP A 94 -6.96 5.09 4.75
N PHE A 95 -5.85 5.57 4.18
CA PHE A 95 -4.55 5.57 4.84
C PHE A 95 -4.60 6.17 6.24
N ARG A 96 -5.09 7.41 6.37
CA ARG A 96 -5.10 8.06 7.68
C ARG A 96 -6.08 7.42 8.65
N SER A 97 -7.20 6.93 8.14
CA SER A 97 -8.15 6.21 8.99
C SER A 97 -7.55 4.92 9.55
N ALA A 98 -6.72 4.26 8.74
CA ALA A 98 -6.10 3.01 9.16
C ALA A 98 -4.94 3.24 10.13
N VAL A 99 -4.09 4.25 9.89
CA VAL A 99 -2.84 4.41 10.64
C VAL A 99 -2.92 5.49 11.73
N GLY A 100 -3.96 6.31 11.72
CA GLY A 100 -4.02 7.48 12.58
C GLY A 100 -3.28 8.64 11.93
N GLN A 101 -2.45 9.36 12.69
CA GLN A 101 -1.66 10.43 12.11
C GLN A 101 -0.49 9.85 11.31
N PRO A 102 -0.25 10.33 10.08
CA PRO A 102 0.83 9.78 9.26
C PRO A 102 2.19 9.76 9.94
N LYS A 103 2.51 10.78 10.75
CA LYS A 103 3.80 10.83 11.46
C LYS A 103 3.96 9.69 12.47
N GLU A 104 2.89 9.01 12.84
CA GLU A 104 2.93 7.89 13.77
C GLU A 104 2.98 6.54 13.07
N VAL A 105 3.08 6.55 11.76
CA VAL A 105 3.04 5.32 10.96
C VAL A 105 4.31 4.48 11.09
N VAL A 106 5.43 5.10 11.46
CA VAL A 106 6.73 4.43 11.48
C VAL A 106 6.70 3.26 12.46
N GLY A 107 7.17 2.11 11.98
CA GLY A 107 7.29 0.90 12.78
C GLY A 107 6.04 0.03 12.82
N LYS A 108 4.92 0.49 12.28
CA LYS A 108 3.69 -0.32 12.26
C LYS A 108 3.72 -1.31 11.11
N ASN A 109 3.33 -2.54 11.39
CA ASN A 109 3.13 -3.52 10.32
C ASN A 109 1.81 -3.21 9.63
N LEU A 110 1.87 -3.02 8.32
CA LEU A 110 0.69 -2.69 7.53
C LEU A 110 0.51 -3.69 6.40
N VAL A 111 -0.74 -3.84 5.98
CA VAL A 111 -1.07 -4.53 4.75
C VAL A 111 -1.64 -3.48 3.80
N LEU A 112 -1.08 -3.43 2.61
CA LEU A 112 -1.53 -2.57 1.53
C LEU A 112 -2.36 -3.40 0.56
N HIS A 113 -3.55 -2.94 0.26
CA HIS A 113 -4.42 -3.55 -0.75
C HIS A 113 -4.38 -2.70 -2.01
N LEU A 114 -3.88 -3.27 -3.08
CA LEU A 114 -3.91 -2.68 -4.42
C LEU A 114 -5.24 -3.09 -5.04
N VAL A 115 -6.18 -2.16 -5.04
CA VAL A 115 -7.59 -2.48 -5.32
C VAL A 115 -7.80 -2.94 -6.75
N ASP A 116 -7.17 -2.28 -7.73
CA ASP A 116 -7.41 -2.57 -9.15
C ASP A 116 -6.99 -3.97 -9.54
N VAL A 117 -5.94 -4.50 -8.91
CA VAL A 117 -5.41 -5.83 -9.22
C VAL A 117 -5.68 -6.83 -8.09
N ASN A 118 -6.45 -6.40 -7.11
CA ASN A 118 -6.84 -7.19 -5.94
C ASN A 118 -5.67 -7.97 -5.35
N THR A 119 -4.59 -7.23 -5.06
CA THR A 119 -3.33 -7.77 -4.56
C THR A 119 -3.03 -7.16 -3.21
N TYR A 120 -2.55 -7.99 -2.29
CA TYR A 120 -2.16 -7.56 -0.95
C TYR A 120 -0.66 -7.73 -0.76
N LEU A 121 -0.04 -6.78 -0.08
CA LEU A 121 1.38 -6.86 0.23
C LEU A 121 1.65 -6.26 1.61
N SER A 122 2.77 -6.68 2.21
CA SER A 122 3.20 -6.11 3.48
C SER A 122 4.00 -4.84 3.23
N ILE A 123 3.80 -3.85 4.10
CA ILE A 123 4.53 -2.59 4.01
C ILE A 123 4.71 -2.04 5.42
N LYS A 124 5.89 -1.48 5.69
CA LYS A 124 6.23 -0.95 7.00
C LYS A 124 7.07 0.29 6.80
N PHE A 125 6.54 1.42 7.25
CA PHE A 125 7.29 2.67 7.14
C PHE A 125 8.45 2.68 8.11
N THR A 126 9.59 3.13 7.65
CA THR A 126 10.82 3.20 8.43
C THR A 126 11.23 4.63 8.75
N SER A 127 10.72 5.62 8.01
CA SER A 127 10.90 7.03 8.33
C SER A 127 9.75 7.85 7.78
N TRP A 128 9.53 8.99 8.41
CA TRP A 128 8.51 9.95 8.00
C TRP A 128 8.94 11.34 8.49
N SER A 129 9.33 12.20 7.56
CA SER A 129 9.75 13.56 7.93
C SER A 129 8.56 14.43 8.29
N SER A 130 8.70 15.22 9.34
CA SER A 130 7.67 16.15 9.79
C SER A 130 7.80 17.49 9.09
N GLY A 131 6.75 18.32 9.20
CA GLY A 131 6.74 19.64 8.60
C GLY A 131 6.71 19.58 7.09
N ASN A 132 7.37 20.54 6.45
CA ASN A 132 7.34 20.71 5.01
C ASN A 132 8.56 20.09 4.33
N LYS A 133 9.01 18.94 4.81
CA LYS A 133 10.22 18.31 4.27
C LYS A 133 9.92 17.25 3.21
N GLY A 134 8.85 16.49 3.38
CA GLY A 134 8.36 15.56 2.35
C GLY A 134 9.06 14.24 2.25
N GLY A 135 10.06 13.94 3.07
CA GLY A 135 10.75 12.66 3.03
C GLY A 135 10.00 11.54 3.73
N PHE A 136 10.20 10.34 3.25
CA PHE A 136 9.68 9.14 3.89
C PHE A 136 10.38 7.92 3.30
N SER A 137 10.28 6.79 4.01
CA SER A 137 10.79 5.53 3.51
C SER A 137 9.98 4.38 4.08
N TYR A 138 9.99 3.26 3.37
CA TYR A 138 9.36 2.04 3.84
C TYR A 138 10.03 0.81 3.22
N GLU A 139 9.76 -0.34 3.84
CA GLU A 139 10.03 -1.65 3.25
C GLU A 139 8.71 -2.25 2.80
N ARG A 140 8.69 -2.91 1.64
CA ARG A 140 7.51 -3.63 1.19
C ARG A 140 7.87 -4.94 0.53
N SER A 141 6.94 -5.89 0.55
CA SER A 141 7.14 -7.14 -0.14
C SER A 141 6.96 -6.95 -1.66
N THR A 142 7.51 -7.91 -2.41
CA THR A 142 7.42 -7.98 -3.87
C THR A 142 6.70 -9.28 -4.25
N PRO A 143 6.32 -9.45 -5.53
CA PRO A 143 5.65 -10.67 -5.99
C PRO A 143 6.34 -11.96 -5.64
#